data_0167072bc617e0fe425ad33232add97f
#
_entry.id   0167072bc617e0fe425ad33232add97f
#
_cell.length_a   1.000
_cell.length_b   1.000
_cell.length_c   1.000
_cell.angle_alpha   90.00
_cell.angle_beta   90.00
_cell.angle_gamma   90.00
#
_symmetry.space_group_name_H-M   'P 1'
#
loop_
_entity.id
_entity.type
_entity.pdbx_description
1 polymer ?
#
loop_
_entity_poly.entity_id
_entity_poly.type
_entity_poly.pdbx_seq_one_letter_code
_entity_poly.pdbx_strand_id
1 'polypeptide(L)'
;MMSARPSDRLGIAVAQLNPTVGDIDGNAEKVRRARAEAMHQGADLVVFPELFIAGYPPEDLVLKPAFQVACRAAIEALARETADGGPAAIVGTPWVDSDKLYNAIAFLDGGRITALRFKVDLPNYGVFDEKRVFKSGPMPGPINFRGIRLGVPICEDIWSEEVTECLAETGAEILIVPNGSPYWRDKDETRLNLVVARVTAHSLPLLYINQLGGQDELVFDGASFALHADRSVAFQLPAFVETIVTTQWLRSGATWRCSDGPVAPIYDGDKADYATCVLGLRDYVEKNMFKSVVLGLSGGIDSALCAAMGVDALGPARVRGLMLPYRFSPKNRWPMPLPSRKRSASNMTWLQSKKRS
;
A
#
# COMPACT_ATOMS: atom_id res chain seq x y z
N MET A 1 18.06 12.02 -35.32
CA MET A 1 18.02 11.65 -33.89
C MET A 1 18.47 10.20 -33.79
N MET A 2 19.67 9.93 -33.23
CA MET A 2 20.11 8.56 -33.00
C MET A 2 19.18 7.97 -31.91
N SER A 3 18.43 6.93 -32.25
CA SER A 3 17.71 6.14 -31.27
C SER A 3 18.74 5.60 -30.28
N ALA A 4 18.69 6.06 -29.03
CA ALA A 4 19.49 5.47 -27.97
C ALA A 4 19.19 3.97 -27.95
N ARG A 5 20.24 3.11 -27.89
CA ARG A 5 20.03 1.67 -27.73
C ARG A 5 19.21 1.43 -26.46
N PRO A 6 18.25 0.48 -26.47
CA PRO A 6 17.53 0.13 -25.27
C PRO A 6 18.52 -0.15 -24.13
N SER A 7 18.22 0.34 -22.95
CA SER A 7 19.03 0.03 -21.77
C SER A 7 18.87 -1.45 -21.43
N ASP A 8 19.98 -2.15 -21.22
CA ASP A 8 19.97 -3.53 -20.73
C ASP A 8 19.91 -3.62 -19.19
N ARG A 9 19.74 -2.46 -18.54
CA ARG A 9 19.64 -2.30 -17.10
C ARG A 9 18.54 -1.30 -16.74
N LEU A 10 17.79 -1.60 -15.69
CA LEU A 10 16.76 -0.72 -15.15
C LEU A 10 16.73 -0.82 -13.62
N GLY A 11 16.95 0.28 -12.93
CA GLY A 11 16.75 0.39 -11.47
C GLY A 11 15.32 0.79 -11.16
N ILE A 12 14.57 -0.07 -10.45
CA ILE A 12 13.19 0.23 -10.02
C ILE A 12 13.14 0.31 -8.50
N ALA A 13 12.79 1.47 -7.96
CA ALA A 13 12.49 1.66 -6.56
C ALA A 13 11.02 1.29 -6.28
N VAL A 14 10.83 0.41 -5.31
CA VAL A 14 9.52 -0.02 -4.80
C VAL A 14 9.20 0.84 -3.59
N ALA A 15 8.15 1.66 -3.67
CA ALA A 15 7.70 2.54 -2.59
C ALA A 15 6.48 1.92 -1.88
N GLN A 16 6.71 0.94 -0.99
CA GLN A 16 5.69 0.37 -0.11
C GLN A 16 5.43 1.35 1.03
N LEU A 17 4.46 2.23 0.85
CA LEU A 17 4.20 3.35 1.75
C LEU A 17 2.73 3.40 2.19
N ASN A 18 2.49 4.19 3.24
CA ASN A 18 1.20 4.36 3.90
C ASN A 18 0.57 5.73 3.54
N PRO A 19 -0.22 5.83 2.46
CA PRO A 19 -0.94 7.06 2.16
C PRO A 19 -2.10 7.28 3.14
N THR A 20 -2.55 8.52 3.24
CA THR A 20 -3.75 8.90 4.02
C THR A 20 -4.84 9.35 3.07
N VAL A 21 -6.04 8.77 3.18
CA VAL A 21 -7.18 9.17 2.35
C VAL A 21 -7.50 10.65 2.59
N GLY A 22 -7.60 11.40 1.49
CA GLY A 22 -7.91 12.82 1.51
C GLY A 22 -6.74 13.77 1.76
N ASP A 23 -5.60 13.29 2.21
CA ASP A 23 -4.40 14.11 2.45
C ASP A 23 -3.52 14.20 1.19
N ILE A 24 -4.02 14.90 0.17
CA ILE A 24 -3.34 15.01 -1.13
C ILE A 24 -1.94 15.59 -0.97
N ASP A 25 -1.78 16.65 -0.17
CA ASP A 25 -0.50 17.33 0.01
C ASP A 25 0.50 16.46 0.76
N GLY A 26 0.08 15.78 1.84
CA GLY A 26 0.91 14.84 2.57
C GLY A 26 1.32 13.63 1.75
N ASN A 27 0.41 13.09 0.93
CA ASN A 27 0.72 11.98 0.01
C ASN A 27 1.69 12.43 -1.10
N ALA A 28 1.51 13.64 -1.66
CA ALA A 28 2.45 14.20 -2.63
C ALA A 28 3.85 14.42 -2.02
N GLU A 29 3.91 14.84 -0.76
CA GLU A 29 5.20 14.98 -0.04
C GLU A 29 5.87 13.61 0.18
N LYS A 30 5.11 12.55 0.44
CA LYS A 30 5.64 11.18 0.49
C LYS A 30 6.22 10.75 -0.86
N VAL A 31 5.57 11.13 -1.98
CA VAL A 31 6.11 10.89 -3.33
C VAL A 31 7.46 11.60 -3.51
N ARG A 32 7.59 12.88 -3.11
CA ARG A 32 8.85 13.63 -3.22
C ARG A 32 9.98 12.97 -2.43
N ARG A 33 9.70 12.61 -1.17
CA ARG A 33 10.70 11.96 -0.30
C ARG A 33 11.13 10.60 -0.84
N ALA A 34 10.18 9.78 -1.27
CA ALA A 34 10.48 8.48 -1.86
C ALA A 34 11.27 8.60 -3.17
N ARG A 35 10.95 9.60 -4.00
CA ARG A 35 11.69 9.87 -5.23
C ARG A 35 13.12 10.35 -4.94
N ALA A 36 13.32 11.20 -3.93
CA ALA A 36 14.65 11.62 -3.50
C ALA A 36 15.46 10.44 -2.96
N GLU A 37 14.87 9.56 -2.16
CA GLU A 37 15.52 8.34 -1.66
C GLU A 37 15.86 7.38 -2.81
N ALA A 38 14.94 7.17 -3.76
CA ALA A 38 15.17 6.38 -4.97
C ALA A 38 16.34 6.93 -5.80
N MET A 39 16.45 8.25 -5.91
CA MET A 39 17.58 8.92 -6.58
C MET A 39 18.92 8.61 -5.88
N HIS A 40 18.98 8.69 -4.55
CA HIS A 40 20.16 8.33 -3.78
C HIS A 40 20.56 6.86 -3.95
N GLN A 41 19.57 5.98 -4.10
CA GLN A 41 19.77 4.55 -4.36
C GLN A 41 20.10 4.23 -5.83
N GLY A 42 20.16 5.24 -6.71
CA GLY A 42 20.46 5.07 -8.13
C GLY A 42 19.36 4.41 -8.95
N ALA A 43 18.09 4.59 -8.55
CA ALA A 43 16.96 4.12 -9.32
C ALA A 43 16.72 4.98 -10.57
N ASP A 44 16.18 4.35 -11.60
CA ASP A 44 15.69 5.00 -12.82
C ASP A 44 14.21 5.33 -12.76
N LEU A 45 13.44 4.54 -12.00
CA LEU A 45 12.00 4.61 -11.85
C LEU A 45 11.62 4.37 -10.39
N VAL A 46 10.67 5.11 -9.86
CA VAL A 46 10.01 4.79 -8.58
C VAL A 46 8.55 4.48 -8.81
N VAL A 47 8.05 3.44 -8.13
CA VAL A 47 6.67 2.96 -8.29
C VAL A 47 5.93 3.03 -6.97
N PHE A 48 4.75 3.65 -7.01
CA PHE A 48 3.83 3.81 -5.87
C PHE A 48 2.61 2.90 -6.03
N PRO A 49 1.93 2.57 -4.92
CA PRO A 49 0.68 1.82 -4.94
C PRO A 49 -0.46 2.50 -5.71
N GLU A 50 -1.55 1.77 -5.89
CA GLU A 50 -2.80 2.22 -6.49
C GLU A 50 -3.38 3.43 -5.75
N LEU A 51 -3.94 4.41 -6.50
CA LEU A 51 -4.59 5.63 -5.97
C LEU A 51 -3.81 6.38 -4.90
N PHE A 52 -2.50 6.32 -4.94
CA PHE A 52 -1.61 6.79 -3.86
C PHE A 52 -1.84 8.26 -3.47
N ILE A 53 -2.12 9.14 -4.45
CA ILE A 53 -2.35 10.58 -4.18
C ILE A 53 -3.65 10.81 -3.41
N ALA A 54 -4.70 10.09 -3.76
CA ALA A 54 -5.99 10.19 -3.06
C ALA A 54 -6.00 9.43 -1.72
N GLY A 55 -5.13 8.41 -1.60
CA GLY A 55 -5.26 7.32 -0.64
C GLY A 55 -6.33 6.31 -1.08
N TYR A 56 -6.24 5.05 -0.64
CA TYR A 56 -7.18 3.99 -1.00
C TYR A 56 -7.81 3.37 0.25
N PRO A 57 -9.13 3.13 0.26
CA PRO A 57 -10.13 3.51 -0.75
C PRO A 57 -10.62 4.94 -0.56
N PRO A 58 -10.72 5.74 -1.62
CA PRO A 58 -11.13 7.13 -1.49
C PRO A 58 -12.64 7.34 -1.38
N GLU A 59 -13.44 6.29 -1.53
CA GLU A 59 -14.90 6.27 -1.43
C GLU A 59 -15.57 7.43 -2.21
N ASP A 60 -16.61 8.06 -1.63
CA ASP A 60 -17.33 9.18 -2.25
C ASP A 60 -16.50 10.48 -2.40
N LEU A 61 -15.33 10.53 -1.81
CA LEU A 61 -14.47 11.71 -1.89
C LEU A 61 -14.06 12.00 -3.33
N VAL A 62 -13.80 10.95 -4.14
CA VAL A 62 -13.43 11.09 -5.55
C VAL A 62 -14.54 11.64 -6.44
N LEU A 63 -15.81 11.62 -5.99
CA LEU A 63 -16.92 12.18 -6.73
C LEU A 63 -16.99 13.72 -6.61
N LYS A 64 -16.20 14.31 -5.70
CA LYS A 64 -16.17 15.77 -5.50
C LYS A 64 -15.26 16.44 -6.53
N PRO A 65 -15.77 17.35 -7.41
CA PRO A 65 -14.96 17.98 -8.44
C PRO A 65 -13.71 18.71 -7.89
N ALA A 66 -13.84 19.37 -6.74
CA ALA A 66 -12.71 20.05 -6.10
C ALA A 66 -11.58 19.08 -5.70
N PHE A 67 -11.93 17.87 -5.25
CA PHE A 67 -10.96 16.83 -4.92
C PHE A 67 -10.26 16.28 -6.18
N GLN A 68 -11.02 16.05 -7.25
CA GLN A 68 -10.46 15.61 -8.54
C GLN A 68 -9.46 16.64 -9.10
N VAL A 69 -9.84 17.94 -9.05
CA VAL A 69 -8.95 19.04 -9.48
C VAL A 69 -7.68 19.08 -8.63
N ALA A 70 -7.79 18.92 -7.32
CA ALA A 70 -6.64 18.92 -6.41
C ALA A 70 -5.70 17.73 -6.67
N CYS A 71 -6.23 16.51 -6.85
CA CYS A 71 -5.43 15.34 -7.22
C CYS A 71 -4.67 15.57 -8.54
N ARG A 72 -5.36 16.09 -9.55
CA ARG A 72 -4.76 16.41 -10.84
C ARG A 72 -3.65 17.44 -10.72
N ALA A 73 -3.88 18.53 -9.98
CA ALA A 73 -2.90 19.58 -9.75
C ALA A 73 -1.63 19.05 -9.03
N ALA A 74 -1.80 18.13 -8.06
CA ALA A 74 -0.70 17.48 -7.38
C ALA A 74 0.14 16.62 -8.36
N ILE A 75 -0.51 15.81 -9.19
CA ILE A 75 0.19 15.01 -10.22
C ILE A 75 0.93 15.90 -11.23
N GLU A 76 0.30 16.98 -11.69
CA GLU A 76 0.94 17.92 -12.61
C GLU A 76 2.13 18.66 -11.97
N ALA A 77 2.07 18.96 -10.67
CA ALA A 77 3.19 19.52 -9.92
C ALA A 77 4.34 18.51 -9.81
N LEU A 78 4.05 17.29 -9.37
CA LEU A 78 5.04 16.20 -9.29
C LEU A 78 5.67 15.90 -10.66
N ALA A 79 4.88 15.95 -11.74
CA ALA A 79 5.40 15.77 -13.09
C ALA A 79 6.45 16.84 -13.44
N ARG A 80 6.16 18.13 -13.18
CA ARG A 80 7.12 19.22 -13.41
C ARG A 80 8.43 19.03 -12.65
N GLU A 81 8.36 18.49 -11.44
CA GLU A 81 9.54 18.23 -10.60
C GLU A 81 10.46 17.15 -11.19
N THR A 82 9.95 16.26 -12.07
CA THR A 82 10.81 15.26 -12.74
C THR A 82 11.72 15.84 -13.83
N ALA A 83 11.67 17.16 -14.09
CA ALA A 83 12.61 17.84 -14.99
C ALA A 83 14.04 17.94 -14.43
N ASP A 84 14.26 17.56 -13.17
CA ASP A 84 15.56 17.58 -12.48
C ASP A 84 16.53 16.49 -12.94
N GLY A 85 16.11 15.58 -13.83
CA GLY A 85 16.90 14.45 -14.31
C GLY A 85 16.98 13.26 -13.34
N GLY A 86 16.25 13.29 -12.23
CA GLY A 86 16.10 12.18 -11.29
C GLY A 86 15.19 11.06 -11.81
N PRO A 87 14.83 10.09 -10.96
CA PRO A 87 13.98 8.97 -11.33
C PRO A 87 12.63 9.40 -11.90
N ALA A 88 12.14 8.71 -12.94
CA ALA A 88 10.74 8.77 -13.34
C ALA A 88 9.85 8.18 -12.22
N ALA A 89 8.54 8.44 -12.26
CA ALA A 89 7.61 7.93 -11.27
C ALA A 89 6.33 7.36 -11.89
N ILE A 90 5.86 6.22 -11.35
CA ILE A 90 4.50 5.69 -11.57
C ILE A 90 3.70 6.00 -10.31
N VAL A 91 2.67 6.84 -10.43
CA VAL A 91 1.88 7.31 -9.28
C VAL A 91 0.40 7.04 -9.52
N GLY A 92 -0.25 6.32 -8.60
CA GLY A 92 -1.69 6.06 -8.63
C GLY A 92 -2.51 7.31 -8.27
N THR A 93 -3.56 7.60 -9.02
CA THR A 93 -4.38 8.81 -8.86
C THR A 93 -5.77 8.63 -9.46
N PRO A 94 -6.83 9.26 -8.92
CA PRO A 94 -8.06 9.43 -9.67
C PRO A 94 -7.83 10.42 -10.81
N TRP A 95 -8.43 10.15 -11.96
CA TRP A 95 -8.26 10.98 -13.15
C TRP A 95 -9.55 11.15 -13.91
N VAL A 96 -9.88 12.39 -14.24
CA VAL A 96 -11.02 12.71 -15.12
C VAL A 96 -10.52 12.87 -16.55
N ASP A 97 -11.08 12.08 -17.45
CA ASP A 97 -10.90 12.19 -18.90
C ASP A 97 -12.25 12.09 -19.60
N SER A 98 -12.52 13.03 -20.51
CA SER A 98 -13.77 13.06 -21.29
C SER A 98 -15.02 12.88 -20.43
N ASP A 99 -15.11 13.63 -19.33
CA ASP A 99 -16.20 13.64 -18.35
C ASP A 99 -16.41 12.29 -17.59
N LYS A 100 -15.43 11.39 -17.66
CA LYS A 100 -15.44 10.13 -16.93
C LYS A 100 -14.34 10.10 -15.90
N LEU A 101 -14.65 9.59 -14.72
CA LEU A 101 -13.69 9.41 -13.64
C LEU A 101 -13.10 8.00 -13.69
N TYR A 102 -11.79 7.91 -13.67
CA TYR A 102 -11.03 6.67 -13.71
C TYR A 102 -10.11 6.51 -12.50
N ASN A 103 -9.94 5.27 -12.05
CA ASN A 103 -8.79 4.86 -11.27
C ASN A 103 -7.62 4.72 -12.25
N ALA A 104 -6.55 5.48 -12.04
CA ALA A 104 -5.48 5.64 -13.02
C ALA A 104 -4.10 5.60 -12.38
N ILE A 105 -3.10 5.30 -13.20
CA ILE A 105 -1.71 5.63 -12.92
C ILE A 105 -1.23 6.71 -13.90
N ALA A 106 -0.44 7.64 -13.38
CA ALA A 106 0.29 8.62 -14.18
C ALA A 106 1.77 8.24 -14.22
N PHE A 107 2.36 8.21 -15.42
CA PHE A 107 3.79 8.05 -15.62
C PHE A 107 4.43 9.42 -15.79
N LEU A 108 5.27 9.80 -14.83
CA LEU A 108 5.89 11.11 -14.72
C LEU A 108 7.37 11.02 -15.11
N ASP A 109 7.78 11.72 -16.15
CA ASP A 109 9.17 11.72 -16.62
C ASP A 109 9.51 12.99 -17.37
N GLY A 110 10.71 13.53 -17.16
CA GLY A 110 11.25 14.66 -17.92
C GLY A 110 10.39 15.93 -17.86
N GLY A 111 9.79 16.21 -16.72
CA GLY A 111 8.99 17.42 -16.47
C GLY A 111 7.52 17.33 -16.91
N ARG A 112 7.02 16.16 -17.29
CA ARG A 112 5.67 15.99 -17.84
C ARG A 112 5.05 14.63 -17.50
N ILE A 113 3.74 14.53 -17.65
CA ILE A 113 3.01 13.27 -17.69
C ILE A 113 3.21 12.68 -19.09
N THR A 114 3.94 11.58 -19.18
CA THR A 114 4.28 10.96 -20.48
C THR A 114 3.30 9.85 -20.86
N ALA A 115 2.61 9.26 -19.88
CA ALA A 115 1.54 8.30 -20.13
C ALA A 115 0.52 8.30 -18.98
N LEU A 116 -0.72 7.92 -19.33
CA LEU A 116 -1.78 7.59 -18.39
C LEU A 116 -2.25 6.16 -18.70
N ARG A 117 -2.58 5.39 -17.67
CA ARG A 117 -3.25 4.10 -17.79
C ARG A 117 -4.43 4.07 -16.84
N PHE A 118 -5.54 3.58 -17.30
CA PHE A 118 -6.78 3.49 -16.55
C PHE A 118 -7.04 2.03 -16.19
N LYS A 119 -7.48 1.79 -14.98
CA LYS A 119 -7.89 0.46 -14.52
C LYS A 119 -9.06 -0.03 -15.36
N VAL A 120 -8.97 -1.27 -15.84
CA VAL A 120 -9.97 -1.90 -16.70
C VAL A 120 -10.97 -2.66 -15.84
N ASP A 121 -10.47 -3.52 -14.98
CA ASP A 121 -11.28 -4.36 -14.11
C ASP A 121 -11.54 -3.65 -12.76
N LEU A 122 -12.81 -3.36 -12.50
CA LEU A 122 -13.24 -2.67 -11.30
C LEU A 122 -13.88 -3.66 -10.33
N PRO A 123 -13.26 -3.93 -9.17
CA PRO A 123 -13.85 -4.85 -8.18
C PRO A 123 -15.13 -4.27 -7.61
N ASN A 124 -16.15 -5.13 -7.42
CA ASN A 124 -17.44 -4.77 -6.87
C ASN A 124 -17.98 -5.93 -6.01
N TYR A 125 -17.17 -6.36 -5.07
CA TYR A 125 -17.46 -7.47 -4.15
C TYR A 125 -16.74 -7.25 -2.81
N GLY A 126 -17.26 -7.87 -1.74
CA GLY A 126 -16.67 -7.74 -0.40
C GLY A 126 -16.62 -6.29 0.05
N VAL A 127 -15.41 -5.78 0.24
CA VAL A 127 -15.12 -4.40 0.67
C VAL A 127 -14.98 -3.42 -0.50
N PHE A 128 -15.07 -3.89 -1.74
CA PHE A 128 -14.84 -3.07 -2.92
C PHE A 128 -16.15 -2.64 -3.58
N ASP A 129 -16.24 -1.35 -3.93
CA ASP A 129 -17.38 -0.74 -4.63
C ASP A 129 -16.90 0.25 -5.72
N GLU A 130 -15.87 -0.17 -6.48
CA GLU A 130 -15.25 0.73 -7.46
C GLU A 130 -16.16 1.04 -8.65
N LYS A 131 -17.06 0.12 -9.06
CA LYS A 131 -18.01 0.36 -10.17
C LYS A 131 -18.97 1.51 -9.91
N ARG A 132 -19.21 1.84 -8.64
CA ARG A 132 -20.07 2.96 -8.26
C ARG A 132 -19.41 4.31 -8.57
N VAL A 133 -18.10 4.40 -8.42
CA VAL A 133 -17.36 5.67 -8.50
C VAL A 133 -16.52 5.81 -9.77
N PHE A 134 -15.95 4.72 -10.28
CA PHE A 134 -15.07 4.76 -11.46
C PHE A 134 -15.70 4.12 -12.70
N LYS A 135 -15.14 4.47 -13.85
CA LYS A 135 -15.44 3.84 -15.13
C LYS A 135 -14.29 2.92 -15.53
N SER A 136 -14.63 1.78 -16.15
CA SER A 136 -13.66 0.87 -16.75
C SER A 136 -12.88 1.59 -17.84
N GLY A 137 -11.56 1.45 -17.82
CA GLY A 137 -10.66 2.00 -18.82
C GLY A 137 -10.67 1.18 -20.12
N PRO A 138 -10.08 1.70 -21.19
CA PRO A 138 -9.79 0.92 -22.39
C PRO A 138 -8.63 -0.05 -22.13
N MET A 139 -8.54 -1.15 -22.90
CA MET A 139 -7.40 -2.06 -22.86
C MET A 139 -6.07 -1.32 -23.02
N PRO A 140 -5.12 -1.49 -22.08
CA PRO A 140 -3.89 -0.71 -22.06
C PRO A 140 -2.81 -1.34 -22.96
N GLY A 141 -2.04 -0.50 -23.64
CA GLY A 141 -0.74 -0.90 -24.19
C GLY A 141 0.40 -0.62 -23.21
N PRO A 142 1.59 -1.21 -23.38
CA PRO A 142 2.75 -0.94 -22.55
C PRO A 142 3.22 0.52 -22.63
N ILE A 143 3.90 0.97 -21.60
CA ILE A 143 4.57 2.28 -21.55
C ILE A 143 6.00 2.11 -22.02
N ASN A 144 6.44 2.90 -22.98
CA ASN A 144 7.84 2.90 -23.42
C ASN A 144 8.67 3.82 -22.51
N PHE A 145 9.56 3.23 -21.73
CA PHE A 145 10.50 3.96 -20.90
C PHE A 145 11.92 3.54 -21.22
N ARG A 146 12.72 4.47 -21.74
CA ARG A 146 14.13 4.22 -22.16
C ARG A 146 14.29 3.02 -23.10
N GLY A 147 13.31 2.80 -23.95
CA GLY A 147 13.31 1.67 -24.91
C GLY A 147 12.86 0.33 -24.32
N ILE A 148 12.43 0.30 -23.06
CA ILE A 148 11.84 -0.85 -22.37
C ILE A 148 10.32 -0.69 -22.36
N ARG A 149 9.59 -1.76 -22.64
CA ARG A 149 8.12 -1.74 -22.69
C ARG A 149 7.55 -2.27 -21.37
N LEU A 150 7.09 -1.36 -20.52
CA LEU A 150 6.54 -1.65 -19.20
C LEU A 150 5.02 -1.87 -19.31
N GLY A 151 4.53 -3.06 -18.98
CA GLY A 151 3.13 -3.33 -18.78
C GLY A 151 2.72 -2.91 -17.38
N VAL A 152 1.70 -2.04 -17.26
CA VAL A 152 1.27 -1.54 -15.95
C VAL A 152 -0.23 -1.80 -15.76
N PRO A 153 -0.62 -3.06 -15.47
CA PRO A 153 -1.98 -3.38 -15.03
C PRO A 153 -2.17 -2.89 -13.59
N ILE A 154 -3.37 -2.48 -13.23
CA ILE A 154 -3.67 -1.90 -11.91
C ILE A 154 -4.49 -2.90 -11.08
N CYS A 155 -3.89 -3.43 -10.02
CA CYS A 155 -4.56 -4.24 -8.99
C CYS A 155 -5.45 -5.36 -9.56
N GLU A 156 -6.77 -5.14 -9.64
CA GLU A 156 -7.77 -6.11 -10.14
C GLU A 156 -7.52 -6.55 -11.58
N ASP A 157 -6.84 -5.74 -12.39
CA ASP A 157 -6.51 -6.05 -13.78
C ASP A 157 -5.70 -7.35 -13.96
N ILE A 158 -5.08 -7.87 -12.91
CA ILE A 158 -4.36 -9.15 -12.96
C ILE A 158 -5.21 -10.34 -12.51
N TRP A 159 -6.43 -10.12 -12.01
CA TRP A 159 -7.31 -11.21 -11.58
C TRP A 159 -7.95 -11.94 -12.75
N SER A 160 -8.25 -11.23 -13.83
CA SER A 160 -8.55 -11.81 -15.15
C SER A 160 -7.29 -11.94 -16.00
N GLU A 161 -7.35 -12.67 -17.10
CA GLU A 161 -6.23 -12.84 -18.03
C GLU A 161 -6.16 -11.71 -19.06
N GLU A 162 -7.28 -11.14 -19.41
CA GLU A 162 -7.49 -10.28 -20.57
C GLU A 162 -6.54 -9.07 -20.62
N VAL A 163 -6.37 -8.36 -19.50
CA VAL A 163 -5.50 -7.17 -19.45
C VAL A 163 -4.02 -7.56 -19.55
N THR A 164 -3.61 -8.62 -18.85
CA THR A 164 -2.21 -9.07 -18.89
C THR A 164 -1.85 -9.72 -20.23
N GLU A 165 -2.79 -10.44 -20.86
CA GLU A 165 -2.65 -10.97 -22.22
C GLU A 165 -2.48 -9.85 -23.23
N CYS A 166 -3.36 -8.84 -23.22
CA CYS A 166 -3.26 -7.68 -24.10
C CYS A 166 -1.90 -6.95 -23.95
N LEU A 167 -1.40 -6.79 -22.70
CA LEU A 167 -0.10 -6.19 -22.47
C LEU A 167 1.05 -7.06 -23.01
N ALA A 168 0.98 -8.38 -22.82
CA ALA A 168 2.00 -9.32 -23.32
C ALA A 168 2.02 -9.35 -24.86
N GLU A 169 0.86 -9.50 -25.51
CA GLU A 169 0.72 -9.51 -26.96
C GLU A 169 1.15 -8.20 -27.61
N THR A 170 0.89 -7.08 -26.95
CA THR A 170 1.37 -5.77 -27.40
C THR A 170 2.81 -5.49 -27.00
N GLY A 171 3.53 -6.49 -26.47
CA GLY A 171 4.99 -6.55 -26.31
C GLY A 171 5.51 -5.93 -25.02
N ALA A 172 4.78 -6.02 -23.92
CA ALA A 172 5.34 -5.73 -22.59
C ALA A 172 6.52 -6.66 -22.29
N GLU A 173 7.53 -6.16 -21.58
CA GLU A 173 8.73 -6.89 -21.21
C GLU A 173 8.81 -7.15 -19.71
N ILE A 174 8.20 -6.28 -18.90
CA ILE A 174 8.09 -6.38 -17.45
C ILE A 174 6.67 -5.96 -17.09
N LEU A 175 6.00 -6.73 -16.21
CA LEU A 175 4.74 -6.33 -15.62
C LEU A 175 4.99 -5.65 -14.26
N ILE A 176 4.42 -4.45 -14.06
CA ILE A 176 4.51 -3.66 -12.83
C ILE A 176 3.09 -3.41 -12.35
N VAL A 177 2.73 -3.94 -11.19
CA VAL A 177 1.35 -3.97 -10.70
C VAL A 177 1.21 -3.15 -9.42
N PRO A 178 0.77 -1.88 -9.50
CA PRO A 178 0.36 -1.10 -8.34
C PRO A 178 -0.93 -1.64 -7.73
N ASN A 179 -0.95 -1.83 -6.40
CA ASN A 179 -2.09 -2.43 -5.71
C ASN A 179 -2.50 -1.64 -4.46
N GLY A 180 -3.82 -1.65 -4.19
CA GLY A 180 -4.44 -1.38 -2.91
C GLY A 180 -5.17 -2.63 -2.42
N SER A 181 -4.42 -3.72 -2.17
CA SER A 181 -4.97 -5.02 -1.79
C SER A 181 -4.98 -5.16 -0.27
N PRO A 182 -6.16 -5.14 0.41
CA PRO A 182 -6.25 -5.23 1.85
C PRO A 182 -5.91 -6.64 2.36
N TYR A 183 -5.49 -6.67 3.63
CA TYR A 183 -5.23 -7.90 4.34
C TYR A 183 -6.55 -8.64 4.64
N TRP A 184 -6.50 -9.95 4.47
CA TRP A 184 -7.32 -10.93 5.16
C TRP A 184 -6.49 -12.20 5.37
N ARG A 185 -6.92 -13.10 6.24
CA ARG A 185 -6.19 -14.34 6.52
C ARG A 185 -5.95 -15.12 5.21
N ASP A 186 -4.72 -15.59 4.99
CA ASP A 186 -4.26 -16.34 3.80
C ASP A 186 -4.29 -15.56 2.46
N LYS A 187 -4.35 -14.20 2.53
CA LYS A 187 -4.36 -13.35 1.33
C LYS A 187 -3.03 -13.38 0.58
N ASP A 188 -1.93 -13.52 1.28
CA ASP A 188 -0.58 -13.60 0.74
C ASP A 188 -0.42 -14.79 -0.21
N GLU A 189 -0.92 -15.98 0.16
CA GLU A 189 -0.95 -17.15 -0.72
C GLU A 189 -1.83 -16.89 -1.96
N THR A 190 -2.97 -16.24 -1.80
CA THR A 190 -3.86 -15.88 -2.89
C THR A 190 -3.17 -14.96 -3.89
N ARG A 191 -2.48 -13.91 -3.40
CA ARG A 191 -1.70 -12.97 -4.23
C ARG A 191 -0.57 -13.65 -4.97
N LEU A 192 0.19 -14.50 -4.26
CA LEU A 192 1.30 -15.23 -4.86
C LEU A 192 0.81 -16.18 -5.97
N ASN A 193 -0.22 -16.98 -5.71
CA ASN A 193 -0.80 -17.90 -6.67
C ASN A 193 -1.32 -17.16 -7.91
N LEU A 194 -1.97 -16.03 -7.74
CA LEU A 194 -2.43 -15.18 -8.82
C LEU A 194 -1.26 -14.68 -9.69
N VAL A 195 -0.21 -14.15 -9.08
CA VAL A 195 0.97 -13.66 -9.80
C VAL A 195 1.69 -14.81 -10.51
N VAL A 196 1.82 -15.99 -9.86
CA VAL A 196 2.37 -17.19 -10.49
C VAL A 196 1.57 -17.59 -11.73
N ALA A 197 0.23 -17.52 -11.69
CA ALA A 197 -0.60 -17.80 -12.84
C ALA A 197 -0.32 -16.83 -14.00
N ARG A 198 -0.23 -15.51 -13.74
CA ARG A 198 0.06 -14.49 -14.78
C ARG A 198 1.47 -14.66 -15.36
N VAL A 199 2.47 -14.86 -14.50
CA VAL A 199 3.86 -15.13 -14.94
C VAL A 199 3.93 -16.39 -15.78
N THR A 200 3.19 -17.44 -15.41
CA THR A 200 3.16 -18.70 -16.16
C THR A 200 2.51 -18.52 -17.53
N ALA A 201 1.39 -17.80 -17.62
CA ALA A 201 0.68 -17.58 -18.86
C ALA A 201 1.51 -16.79 -19.90
N HIS A 202 2.26 -15.78 -19.45
CA HIS A 202 2.90 -14.83 -20.35
C HIS A 202 4.43 -14.92 -20.40
N SER A 203 5.04 -15.71 -19.51
CA SER A 203 6.52 -15.81 -19.37
C SER A 203 7.20 -14.45 -19.14
N LEU A 204 6.50 -13.50 -18.52
CA LEU A 204 6.99 -12.17 -18.16
C LEU A 204 7.29 -12.10 -16.67
N PRO A 205 8.41 -11.47 -16.26
CA PRO A 205 8.65 -11.18 -14.85
C PRO A 205 7.67 -10.11 -14.36
N LEU A 206 7.28 -10.20 -13.09
CA LEU A 206 6.26 -9.34 -12.52
C LEU A 206 6.71 -8.76 -11.18
N LEU A 207 6.53 -7.45 -11.03
CA LEU A 207 6.70 -6.69 -9.80
C LEU A 207 5.32 -6.34 -9.23
N TYR A 208 5.01 -6.85 -8.03
CA TYR A 208 3.78 -6.60 -7.29
C TYR A 208 4.06 -5.59 -6.18
N ILE A 209 3.48 -4.38 -6.28
CA ILE A 209 3.65 -3.33 -5.27
C ILE A 209 2.32 -3.18 -4.54
N ASN A 210 2.31 -3.36 -3.22
CA ASN A 210 1.11 -3.20 -2.40
C ASN A 210 1.22 -2.02 -1.45
N GLN A 211 0.07 -1.40 -1.18
CA GLN A 211 -0.08 -0.35 -0.19
C GLN A 211 0.18 -0.89 1.21
N LEU A 212 0.66 -0.04 2.11
CA LEU A 212 0.73 -0.26 3.54
C LEU A 212 -0.25 0.65 4.27
N GLY A 213 -0.71 0.21 5.44
CA GLY A 213 -1.39 1.07 6.42
C GLY A 213 -2.84 0.71 6.68
N GLY A 214 -3.37 1.26 7.79
CA GLY A 214 -4.79 1.19 8.14
C GLY A 214 -5.57 2.37 7.60
N GLN A 215 -6.76 2.11 7.08
CA GLN A 215 -7.70 3.13 6.66
C GLN A 215 -9.11 2.66 6.97
N ASP A 216 -9.78 3.35 7.90
CA ASP A 216 -11.08 2.97 8.44
C ASP A 216 -11.09 1.50 8.91
N GLU A 217 -11.92 0.63 8.36
CA GLU A 217 -11.97 -0.80 8.66
C GLU A 217 -10.99 -1.66 7.87
N LEU A 218 -10.22 -1.08 6.95
CA LEU A 218 -9.27 -1.82 6.12
C LEU A 218 -7.84 -1.66 6.61
N VAL A 219 -7.06 -2.72 6.49
CA VAL A 219 -5.61 -2.69 6.72
C VAL A 219 -4.90 -3.30 5.52
N PHE A 220 -3.89 -2.60 5.05
CA PHE A 220 -3.02 -3.02 3.97
C PHE A 220 -1.68 -3.43 4.56
N ASP A 221 -1.28 -4.66 4.32
CA ASP A 221 -0.09 -5.27 4.93
C ASP A 221 1.21 -5.00 4.18
N GLY A 222 1.15 -4.41 2.97
CA GLY A 222 2.31 -4.25 2.12
C GLY A 222 2.75 -5.58 1.52
N ALA A 223 3.87 -6.13 2.00
CA ALA A 223 4.42 -7.40 1.54
C ALA A 223 4.63 -7.46 0.02
N SER A 224 5.10 -6.37 -0.57
CA SER A 224 5.41 -6.26 -2.01
C SER A 224 6.50 -7.25 -2.40
N PHE A 225 6.42 -7.80 -3.62
CA PHE A 225 7.36 -8.82 -4.08
C PHE A 225 7.56 -8.80 -5.60
N ALA A 226 8.56 -9.52 -6.08
CA ALA A 226 8.72 -9.76 -7.50
C ALA A 226 8.96 -11.23 -7.79
N LEU A 227 8.44 -11.70 -8.93
CA LEU A 227 8.72 -12.99 -9.51
C LEU A 227 9.49 -12.83 -10.82
N HIS A 228 10.44 -13.73 -11.02
CA HIS A 228 11.07 -13.94 -12.33
C HIS A 228 10.12 -14.64 -13.30
N ALA A 229 10.43 -14.59 -14.59
CA ALA A 229 9.69 -15.31 -15.63
C ALA A 229 9.65 -16.85 -15.40
N ASP A 230 10.61 -17.40 -14.64
CA ASP A 230 10.64 -18.81 -14.24
C ASP A 230 9.81 -19.11 -12.96
N ARG A 231 9.08 -18.11 -12.43
CA ARG A 231 8.22 -18.15 -11.24
C ARG A 231 8.98 -18.19 -9.90
N SER A 232 10.30 -18.16 -9.92
CA SER A 232 11.07 -18.02 -8.68
C SER A 232 10.89 -16.61 -8.10
N VAL A 233 10.86 -16.51 -6.76
CA VAL A 233 10.77 -15.24 -6.03
C VAL A 233 12.12 -14.53 -6.16
N ALA A 234 12.11 -13.28 -6.69
CA ALA A 234 13.30 -12.44 -6.76
C ALA A 234 13.56 -11.73 -5.43
N PHE A 235 12.53 -11.20 -4.82
CA PHE A 235 12.56 -10.61 -3.48
C PHE A 235 11.15 -10.58 -2.88
N GLN A 236 11.09 -10.43 -1.56
CA GLN A 236 9.87 -10.21 -0.78
C GLN A 236 10.15 -9.14 0.27
N LEU A 237 9.39 -8.04 0.26
CA LEU A 237 9.49 -7.01 1.30
C LEU A 237 8.77 -7.45 2.58
N PRO A 238 9.18 -6.92 3.75
CA PRO A 238 8.50 -7.22 4.99
C PRO A 238 7.08 -6.66 4.99
N ALA A 239 6.16 -7.42 5.59
CA ALA A 239 4.81 -6.95 5.87
C ALA A 239 4.79 -5.95 7.04
N PHE A 240 3.79 -5.06 7.08
CA PHE A 240 3.52 -4.11 8.15
C PHE A 240 4.60 -3.04 8.39
N VAL A 241 5.49 -2.81 7.42
CA VAL A 241 6.60 -1.85 7.52
C VAL A 241 6.67 -1.01 6.25
N GLU A 242 6.75 0.33 6.40
CA GLU A 242 7.08 1.21 5.27
C GLU A 242 8.49 0.92 4.77
N THR A 243 8.64 0.76 3.47
CA THR A 243 9.91 0.37 2.87
C THR A 243 10.07 1.01 1.50
N ILE A 244 11.25 1.59 1.27
CA ILE A 244 11.68 2.05 -0.06
C ILE A 244 12.96 1.31 -0.39
N VAL A 245 12.93 0.49 -1.44
CA VAL A 245 14.09 -0.29 -1.87
C VAL A 245 14.23 -0.27 -3.37
N THR A 246 15.45 -0.05 -3.85
CA THR A 246 15.75 -0.11 -5.28
C THR A 246 16.18 -1.51 -5.68
N THR A 247 15.48 -2.08 -6.65
CA THR A 247 15.74 -3.37 -7.26
C THR A 247 16.41 -3.16 -8.62
N GLN A 248 17.38 -4.02 -8.96
CA GLN A 248 18.10 -3.95 -10.24
C GLN A 248 17.54 -4.99 -11.18
N TRP A 249 17.16 -4.54 -12.37
CA TRP A 249 16.64 -5.38 -13.44
C TRP A 249 17.66 -5.41 -14.58
N LEU A 250 17.99 -6.59 -15.03
CA LEU A 250 18.96 -6.82 -16.09
C LEU A 250 18.31 -7.61 -17.22
N ARG A 251 18.61 -7.23 -18.46
CA ARG A 251 18.19 -8.00 -19.62
C ARG A 251 19.00 -9.29 -19.70
N SER A 252 18.29 -10.41 -19.80
CA SER A 252 18.87 -11.74 -19.92
C SER A 252 18.29 -12.43 -21.15
N GLY A 253 18.98 -12.32 -22.28
CA GLY A 253 18.47 -12.78 -23.57
C GLY A 253 17.22 -11.98 -24.01
N ALA A 254 16.11 -12.68 -24.20
CA ALA A 254 14.83 -12.06 -24.59
C ALA A 254 13.98 -11.59 -23.40
N THR A 255 14.38 -11.86 -22.17
CA THR A 255 13.59 -11.52 -20.96
C THR A 255 14.37 -10.62 -20.02
N TRP A 256 13.69 -10.13 -18.99
CA TRP A 256 14.28 -9.38 -17.89
C TRP A 256 14.36 -10.24 -16.64
N ARG A 257 15.40 -10.00 -15.84
CA ARG A 257 15.59 -10.63 -14.54
C ARG A 257 15.87 -9.57 -13.49
N CYS A 258 15.12 -9.60 -12.40
CA CYS A 258 15.42 -8.81 -11.21
C CYS A 258 16.63 -9.44 -10.49
N SER A 259 17.55 -8.65 -9.95
CA SER A 259 18.57 -9.18 -9.05
C SER A 259 17.91 -9.73 -7.79
N ASP A 260 18.34 -10.91 -7.36
CA ASP A 260 17.83 -11.55 -6.16
C ASP A 260 18.10 -10.67 -4.93
N GLY A 261 17.11 -10.51 -4.10
CA GLY A 261 17.13 -9.69 -2.89
C GLY A 261 16.69 -10.49 -1.65
N PRO A 262 16.57 -9.84 -0.50
CA PRO A 262 16.05 -10.48 0.69
C PRO A 262 14.62 -10.97 0.49
N VAL A 263 14.34 -12.17 1.00
CA VAL A 263 12.98 -12.71 1.09
C VAL A 263 12.57 -12.63 2.55
N ALA A 264 11.81 -11.58 2.88
CA ALA A 264 11.30 -11.40 4.23
C ALA A 264 10.25 -12.48 4.57
N PRO A 265 10.25 -13.01 5.80
CA PRO A 265 9.22 -13.94 6.22
C PRO A 265 7.86 -13.23 6.27
N ILE A 266 6.84 -13.88 5.73
CA ILE A 266 5.46 -13.44 5.86
C ILE A 266 4.92 -13.92 7.20
N TYR A 267 4.16 -13.09 7.89
CA TYR A 267 3.44 -13.48 9.08
C TYR A 267 2.20 -14.27 8.70
N ASP A 268 1.93 -15.34 9.43
CA ASP A 268 0.78 -16.20 9.23
C ASP A 268 -0.14 -16.25 10.46
N GLY A 269 -1.34 -16.72 10.28
CA GLY A 269 -2.32 -16.98 11.33
C GLY A 269 -2.49 -15.82 12.32
N ASP A 270 -2.50 -16.16 13.63
CA ASP A 270 -2.77 -15.19 14.70
C ASP A 270 -1.70 -14.09 14.82
N LYS A 271 -0.47 -14.35 14.35
CA LYS A 271 0.59 -13.35 14.35
C LYS A 271 0.30 -12.24 13.32
N ALA A 272 -0.18 -12.61 12.15
CA ALA A 272 -0.59 -11.68 11.11
C ALA A 272 -1.82 -10.89 11.54
N ASP A 273 -2.84 -11.56 12.10
CA ASP A 273 -4.05 -10.91 12.61
C ASP A 273 -3.71 -9.89 13.72
N TYR A 274 -2.83 -10.25 14.66
CA TYR A 274 -2.39 -9.33 15.71
C TYR A 274 -1.67 -8.11 15.14
N ALA A 275 -0.74 -8.31 14.20
CA ALA A 275 -0.01 -7.22 13.55
C ALA A 275 -0.95 -6.30 12.79
N THR A 276 -1.96 -6.87 12.11
CA THR A 276 -3.02 -6.14 11.40
C THR A 276 -3.81 -5.25 12.35
N CYS A 277 -4.28 -5.79 13.50
CA CYS A 277 -4.99 -5.02 14.50
C CYS A 277 -4.14 -3.88 15.09
N VAL A 278 -2.87 -4.13 15.34
CA VAL A 278 -1.93 -3.13 15.87
C VAL A 278 -1.70 -2.02 14.86
N LEU A 279 -1.49 -2.34 13.56
CA LEU A 279 -1.30 -1.36 12.50
C LEU A 279 -2.58 -0.55 12.27
N GLY A 280 -3.75 -1.20 12.18
CA GLY A 280 -5.03 -0.54 12.00
C GLY A 280 -5.34 0.46 13.12
N LEU A 281 -5.16 0.04 14.38
CA LEU A 281 -5.36 0.93 15.53
C LEU A 281 -4.38 2.11 15.54
N ARG A 282 -3.11 1.87 15.25
CA ARG A 282 -2.10 2.94 15.15
C ARG A 282 -2.51 3.99 14.15
N ASP A 283 -2.79 3.55 12.93
CA ASP A 283 -3.08 4.45 11.83
C ASP A 283 -4.41 5.19 12.03
N TYR A 284 -5.43 4.52 12.58
CA TYR A 284 -6.68 5.19 12.93
C TYR A 284 -6.44 6.34 13.91
N VAL A 285 -5.65 6.12 14.94
CA VAL A 285 -5.33 7.15 15.96
C VAL A 285 -4.45 8.26 15.39
N GLU A 286 -3.41 7.90 14.60
CA GLU A 286 -2.46 8.88 14.04
C GLU A 286 -3.11 9.72 12.94
N LYS A 287 -3.80 9.10 11.98
CA LYS A 287 -4.42 9.79 10.85
C LYS A 287 -5.55 10.73 11.28
N ASN A 288 -6.24 10.40 12.39
CA ASN A 288 -7.24 11.27 13.00
C ASN A 288 -6.67 12.25 14.04
N MET A 289 -5.34 12.29 14.23
CA MET A 289 -4.65 13.19 15.16
C MET A 289 -5.09 13.04 16.63
N PHE A 290 -5.58 11.86 17.03
CA PHE A 290 -5.92 11.59 18.42
C PHE A 290 -4.67 11.48 19.29
N LYS A 291 -4.68 12.12 20.46
CA LYS A 291 -3.51 12.16 21.35
C LYS A 291 -3.32 10.88 22.15
N SER A 292 -4.42 10.19 22.48
CA SER A 292 -4.40 9.00 23.33
C SER A 292 -5.71 8.22 23.21
N VAL A 293 -5.69 6.98 23.65
CA VAL A 293 -6.87 6.14 23.76
C VAL A 293 -7.17 5.80 25.21
N VAL A 294 -8.46 5.59 25.50
CA VAL A 294 -8.95 5.16 26.83
C VAL A 294 -9.78 3.90 26.64
N LEU A 295 -9.54 2.90 27.48
CA LEU A 295 -10.31 1.66 27.45
C LEU A 295 -10.73 1.20 28.84
N GLY A 296 -11.94 0.59 28.94
CA GLY A 296 -12.41 -0.04 30.17
C GLY A 296 -11.75 -1.41 30.37
N LEU A 297 -11.17 -1.65 31.53
CA LEU A 297 -10.60 -2.95 31.89
C LEU A 297 -11.60 -3.70 32.75
N SER A 298 -12.17 -4.79 32.20
CA SER A 298 -13.13 -5.65 32.91
C SER A 298 -12.46 -6.71 33.77
N GLY A 299 -11.15 -6.90 33.65
CA GLY A 299 -10.40 -8.01 34.23
C GLY A 299 -10.52 -9.32 33.41
N GLY A 300 -11.18 -9.31 32.26
CA GLY A 300 -11.21 -10.40 31.28
C GLY A 300 -10.08 -10.32 30.27
N ILE A 301 -9.84 -11.46 29.57
CA ILE A 301 -8.77 -11.59 28.59
C ILE A 301 -8.93 -10.61 27.40
N ASP A 302 -10.14 -10.37 26.92
CA ASP A 302 -10.39 -9.52 25.77
C ASP A 302 -9.95 -8.07 26.03
N SER A 303 -10.33 -7.50 27.20
CA SER A 303 -9.91 -6.15 27.57
C SER A 303 -8.39 -6.06 27.82
N ALA A 304 -7.77 -7.13 28.30
CA ALA A 304 -6.32 -7.20 28.49
C ALA A 304 -5.59 -7.26 27.13
N LEU A 305 -6.13 -8.02 26.17
CA LEU A 305 -5.61 -8.10 24.80
C LEU A 305 -5.73 -6.75 24.08
N CYS A 306 -6.89 -6.10 24.17
CA CYS A 306 -7.09 -4.75 23.62
C CYS A 306 -6.09 -3.73 24.21
N ALA A 307 -5.82 -3.82 25.53
CA ALA A 307 -4.83 -2.97 26.17
C ALA A 307 -3.41 -3.23 25.64
N ALA A 308 -3.05 -4.50 25.44
CA ALA A 308 -1.76 -4.89 24.89
C ALA A 308 -1.59 -4.36 23.44
N MET A 309 -2.60 -4.59 22.59
CA MET A 309 -2.63 -4.04 21.23
C MET A 309 -2.50 -2.51 21.22
N GLY A 310 -3.21 -1.83 22.13
CA GLY A 310 -3.11 -0.38 22.27
C GLY A 310 -1.70 0.09 22.61
N VAL A 311 -1.04 -0.61 23.55
CA VAL A 311 0.34 -0.29 23.94
C VAL A 311 1.33 -0.57 22.82
N ASP A 312 1.15 -1.67 22.09
CA ASP A 312 2.03 -2.01 20.96
C ASP A 312 1.82 -1.06 19.76
N ALA A 313 0.60 -0.53 19.60
CA ALA A 313 0.28 0.44 18.56
C ALA A 313 0.81 1.86 18.86
N LEU A 314 0.62 2.36 20.11
CA LEU A 314 0.77 3.78 20.45
C LEU A 314 1.84 4.05 21.52
N GLY A 315 2.36 3.02 22.13
CA GLY A 315 3.21 3.13 23.32
C GLY A 315 2.42 3.35 24.62
N PRO A 316 3.00 2.99 25.77
CA PRO A 316 2.31 2.98 27.06
C PRO A 316 1.87 4.36 27.55
N ALA A 317 2.50 5.44 27.09
CA ALA A 317 2.18 6.81 27.50
C ALA A 317 0.82 7.32 26.93
N ARG A 318 0.37 6.71 25.83
CA ARG A 318 -0.84 7.12 25.10
C ARG A 318 -2.04 6.20 25.37
N VAL A 319 -1.90 5.19 26.21
CA VAL A 319 -2.96 4.23 26.53
C VAL A 319 -3.33 4.33 28.00
N ARG A 320 -4.61 4.60 28.29
CA ARG A 320 -5.16 4.70 29.65
C ARG A 320 -6.18 3.61 29.90
N GLY A 321 -5.89 2.70 30.80
CA GLY A 321 -6.85 1.71 31.30
C GLY A 321 -7.66 2.29 32.44
N LEU A 322 -8.99 2.20 32.37
CA LEU A 322 -9.91 2.56 33.45
C LEU A 322 -10.57 1.31 33.99
N MET A 323 -10.50 1.16 35.30
CA MET A 323 -11.24 0.12 36.01
C MET A 323 -12.45 0.73 36.68
N LEU A 324 -13.62 0.19 36.37
CA LEU A 324 -14.91 0.67 36.87
C LEU A 324 -15.54 -0.40 37.78
N PRO A 325 -15.07 -0.54 39.06
CA PRO A 325 -15.61 -1.51 39.97
C PRO A 325 -17.06 -1.14 40.34
N TYR A 326 -17.96 -2.11 40.23
CA TYR A 326 -19.36 -1.97 40.59
C TYR A 326 -19.74 -3.01 41.66
N ARG A 327 -20.84 -2.81 42.36
CA ARG A 327 -21.29 -3.67 43.48
C ARG A 327 -21.41 -5.16 43.13
N PHE A 328 -21.55 -5.50 41.86
CA PHE A 328 -21.61 -6.87 41.36
C PHE A 328 -20.28 -7.37 40.78
N SER A 329 -19.21 -6.55 40.82
CA SER A 329 -17.90 -7.03 40.40
C SER A 329 -17.35 -8.06 41.35
N PRO A 330 -16.91 -9.24 40.88
CA PRO A 330 -16.35 -10.27 41.77
C PRO A 330 -15.15 -9.73 42.57
N LYS A 331 -15.15 -9.90 43.88
CA LYS A 331 -14.09 -9.37 44.76
C LYS A 331 -12.71 -9.98 44.51
N ASN A 332 -12.65 -11.13 43.86
CA ASN A 332 -11.42 -11.87 43.55
C ASN A 332 -10.79 -11.49 42.18
N ARG A 333 -11.39 -10.55 41.43
CA ARG A 333 -10.80 -10.03 40.17
C ARG A 333 -9.75 -8.93 40.37
N TRP A 334 -9.34 -8.63 41.61
CA TRP A 334 -8.44 -7.55 41.98
C TRP A 334 -7.33 -8.00 42.92
N PRO A 335 -6.05 -7.58 42.67
CA PRO A 335 -5.45 -7.09 41.46
C PRO A 335 -4.91 -8.22 40.60
N MET A 336 -5.18 -8.26 39.31
CA MET A 336 -4.42 -9.15 38.45
C MET A 336 -3.01 -8.56 38.25
N PRO A 337 -1.93 -9.29 38.56
CA PRO A 337 -0.60 -8.90 38.14
C PRO A 337 -0.56 -8.98 36.61
N LEU A 338 -0.26 -7.87 35.95
CA LEU A 338 0.11 -7.89 34.54
C LEU A 338 1.28 -8.86 34.35
N PRO A 339 1.29 -9.68 33.27
CA PRO A 339 2.41 -10.61 33.07
C PRO A 339 3.73 -9.85 33.09
N SER A 340 4.69 -10.43 33.76
CA SER A 340 5.98 -9.88 34.17
C SER A 340 6.97 -9.65 33.01
N ARG A 341 6.60 -8.85 32.05
CA ARG A 341 7.57 -8.08 31.27
C ARG A 341 7.55 -6.66 31.82
N LYS A 342 8.71 -6.19 32.27
CA LYS A 342 8.97 -4.83 32.78
C LYS A 342 8.51 -3.78 31.77
N ARG A 343 7.22 -3.48 31.72
CA ARG A 343 6.63 -2.35 31.03
C ARG A 343 5.97 -1.51 32.12
N SER A 344 6.44 -0.29 32.30
CA SER A 344 5.98 0.63 33.33
C SER A 344 4.48 0.87 33.19
N ALA A 345 3.70 0.29 34.10
CA ALA A 345 2.25 0.49 34.23
C ALA A 345 1.91 1.86 34.83
N SER A 346 2.61 2.92 34.43
CA SER A 346 2.54 4.25 35.04
C SER A 346 1.26 5.04 34.80
N ASN A 347 0.30 4.53 33.99
CA ASN A 347 -0.91 5.28 33.61
C ASN A 347 -2.23 4.55 33.91
N MET A 348 -2.28 3.70 34.94
CA MET A 348 -3.55 3.16 35.42
C MET A 348 -4.25 4.17 36.35
N THR A 349 -5.36 4.70 35.93
CA THR A 349 -6.18 5.59 36.76
C THR A 349 -7.40 4.85 37.31
N TRP A 350 -7.62 4.93 38.61
CA TRP A 350 -8.78 4.38 39.29
C TRP A 350 -9.89 5.42 39.38
N LEU A 351 -11.06 5.14 38.81
CA LEU A 351 -12.26 5.93 39.07
C LEU A 351 -13.20 5.13 40.00
N GLN A 352 -13.32 5.56 41.22
CA GLN A 352 -14.40 5.08 42.11
C GLN A 352 -15.68 5.84 41.78
N SER A 353 -16.76 5.13 41.45
CA SER A 353 -18.08 5.74 41.34
C SER A 353 -18.49 6.25 42.72
N LYS A 354 -18.58 7.55 42.92
CA LYS A 354 -19.22 8.12 44.13
C LYS A 354 -20.65 7.65 44.18
N LYS A 355 -21.02 7.04 45.32
CA LYS A 355 -22.43 6.78 45.67
C LYS A 355 -23.17 8.12 45.57
N ARG A 356 -24.16 8.23 44.70
CA ARG A 356 -25.22 9.18 44.91
C ARG A 356 -26.13 8.54 45.97
N SER A 357 -26.19 9.17 47.13
CA SER A 357 -27.18 8.93 48.18
C SER A 357 -28.57 9.28 47.73
#